data_13ff20ca0370f631df7bec38e18a7f19
#
_entry.id   13ff20ca0370f631df7bec38e18a7f19
#
_cell.length_a   1.000
_cell.length_b   1.000
_cell.length_c   1.000
_cell.angle_alpha   90.00
_cell.angle_beta   90.00
_cell.angle_gamma   90.00
#
_symmetry.space_group_name_H-M   'P 1'
#
loop_
_entity.id
_entity.type
_entity.pdbx_description
1 polymer ?
#
loop_
_entity_poly.entity_id
_entity_poly.type
_entity_poly.pdbx_seq_one_letter_code
_entity_poly.pdbx_strand_id
1 'polypeptide(L)'
;MFTAKKMVIVGIRKIFLPLHHTVFFIIDVPCGHQEITTMSKDVLDIIHGAQSKKRSLFAVLLDPDASVDQSFIDRVRDAERAGVDLFFVGGSLMSNDFLDETLQAIKAICQVPVVLFPGSSMQISPEADALLFLSLISGRNADLLIGQHVIAAPYVKKANIEVIPTGYMLVDGGAPTTAHYVSQTMPIPRNKPNIAATTALAGEMLGLRLLYLDAGSGAEFPVSSEMIRAVRDAVSLPIVVGGGMTSFYDIRKAVEAGADVVVVGNALECGAAKLEDLIHAVKGSV
;
A
#
# COMPACT_ATOMS: atom_id res chain seq x y z
N MET A 1 5.30 26.02 40.68
CA MET A 1 6.04 25.22 39.68
C MET A 1 5.76 23.76 40.01
N PHE A 2 4.71 23.19 39.42
CA PHE A 2 4.23 21.84 39.71
C PHE A 2 4.65 20.92 38.57
N THR A 3 5.53 19.98 38.85
CA THR A 3 5.93 18.91 37.94
C THR A 3 4.92 17.77 38.08
N ALA A 4 4.12 17.56 37.06
CA ALA A 4 3.25 16.38 36.97
C ALA A 4 4.09 15.11 36.75
N LYS A 5 4.11 14.19 37.70
CA LYS A 5 4.66 12.85 37.51
C LYS A 5 3.62 11.97 36.83
N LYS A 6 4.01 11.39 35.68
CA LYS A 6 3.26 10.34 35.00
C LYS A 6 3.16 9.13 35.94
N MET A 7 1.93 8.69 36.21
CA MET A 7 1.65 7.47 36.94
C MET A 7 1.39 6.35 35.94
N VAL A 8 2.23 5.32 35.97
CA VAL A 8 2.00 4.08 35.23
C VAL A 8 1.28 3.13 36.18
N ILE A 9 0.06 2.73 35.83
CA ILE A 9 -0.72 1.76 36.60
C ILE A 9 -0.39 0.38 36.04
N VAL A 10 0.34 -0.41 36.79
CA VAL A 10 0.55 -1.83 36.52
C VAL A 10 -0.02 -2.60 37.72
N GLY A 11 -1.06 -3.36 37.47
CA GLY A 11 -1.56 -4.42 38.37
C GLY A 11 -2.15 -3.93 39.70
N ILE A 12 -3.37 -4.25 39.95
CA ILE A 12 -4.18 -3.88 41.10
C ILE A 12 -3.66 -4.52 42.37
N ARG A 13 -3.23 -3.73 43.33
CA ARG A 13 -3.39 -3.90 44.76
C ARG A 13 -3.15 -2.55 45.42
N LYS A 14 -4.02 -2.19 46.38
CA LYS A 14 -4.03 -0.92 47.10
C LYS A 14 -2.63 -0.40 47.44
N ILE A 15 -2.25 0.73 46.84
CA ILE A 15 -1.07 1.48 47.24
C ILE A 15 -1.57 2.79 47.85
N PHE A 16 -1.33 2.93 49.15
CA PHE A 16 -1.51 4.21 49.86
C PHE A 16 -0.24 5.03 49.68
N LEU A 17 -0.35 6.18 49.07
CA LEU A 17 0.69 7.20 49.05
C LEU A 17 0.16 8.44 49.78
N PRO A 18 0.74 8.82 50.88
CA PRO A 18 0.40 10.06 51.57
C PRO A 18 1.08 11.24 50.88
N LEU A 19 0.31 12.08 50.24
CA LEU A 19 0.73 13.40 49.79
C LEU A 19 -0.23 14.43 50.35
N HIS A 20 0.31 15.22 51.29
CA HIS A 20 -0.29 16.40 51.92
C HIS A 20 -1.78 16.70 51.58
N HIS A 21 -2.67 16.35 52.53
CA HIS A 21 -4.02 16.84 52.71
C HIS A 21 -5.06 16.61 51.60
N THR A 22 -4.89 15.67 50.70
CA THR A 22 -5.97 15.26 49.79
C THR A 22 -6.08 13.73 49.77
N VAL A 23 -7.23 13.21 50.23
CA VAL A 23 -7.51 11.77 50.19
C VAL A 23 -8.30 11.50 48.92
N PHE A 24 -7.72 10.72 48.00
CA PHE A 24 -8.43 10.22 46.83
C PHE A 24 -8.96 8.82 47.12
N PHE A 25 -10.28 8.65 46.98
CA PHE A 25 -10.89 7.33 46.96
C PHE A 25 -10.82 6.78 45.53
N ILE A 26 -10.11 5.69 45.34
CA ILE A 26 -10.17 4.92 44.09
C ILE A 26 -11.27 3.89 44.29
N ILE A 27 -12.36 4.05 43.56
CA ILE A 27 -13.41 3.04 43.49
C ILE A 27 -12.93 1.94 42.56
N ASP A 28 -12.83 0.71 43.09
CA ASP A 28 -12.55 -0.49 42.32
C ASP A 28 -13.77 -0.79 41.46
N VAL A 29 -13.71 -0.42 40.17
CA VAL A 29 -14.66 -0.87 39.19
C VAL A 29 -14.05 -2.16 38.59
N PRO A 30 -14.76 -3.32 38.69
CA PRO A 30 -14.29 -4.51 38.01
C PRO A 30 -14.39 -4.27 36.52
N CYS A 31 -13.30 -3.75 35.95
CA CYS A 31 -13.15 -3.66 34.52
C CYS A 31 -12.83 -5.06 34.02
N GLY A 32 -13.86 -5.75 33.54
CA GLY A 32 -13.65 -6.87 32.66
C GLY A 32 -12.82 -6.35 31.47
N HIS A 33 -11.55 -6.67 31.46
CA HIS A 33 -10.73 -6.50 30.29
C HIS A 33 -11.25 -7.43 29.21
N GLN A 34 -12.31 -7.03 28.53
CA GLN A 34 -12.35 -7.26 27.11
C GLN A 34 -11.30 -6.30 26.53
N GLU A 35 -10.11 -6.82 26.30
CA GLU A 35 -9.29 -6.27 25.23
C GLU A 35 -10.16 -6.32 23.98
N ILE A 36 -10.81 -5.21 23.69
CA ILE A 36 -11.25 -4.92 22.34
C ILE A 36 -9.94 -4.66 21.61
N THR A 37 -9.28 -5.75 21.25
CA THR A 37 -8.26 -5.78 20.22
C THR A 37 -9.02 -5.56 18.92
N THR A 38 -9.48 -4.37 18.68
CA THR A 38 -9.59 -3.87 17.31
C THR A 38 -8.15 -3.74 16.85
N MET A 39 -7.57 -4.87 16.48
CA MET A 39 -6.40 -4.88 15.62
C MET A 39 -6.87 -4.36 14.26
N SER A 40 -6.87 -3.05 14.05
CA SER A 40 -6.57 -2.54 12.74
C SER A 40 -5.14 -3.01 12.49
N LYS A 41 -4.99 -4.11 11.78
CA LYS A 41 -3.67 -4.54 11.34
C LYS A 41 -3.24 -3.48 10.35
N ASP A 42 -2.18 -2.75 10.68
CA ASP A 42 -1.56 -1.86 9.71
C ASP A 42 -1.33 -2.63 8.40
N VAL A 43 -1.56 -1.98 7.28
CA VAL A 43 -1.45 -2.61 5.95
C VAL A 43 -0.05 -3.17 5.74
N LEU A 44 0.96 -2.45 6.21
CA LEU A 44 2.34 -2.90 6.12
C LEU A 44 2.58 -4.17 6.95
N ASP A 45 1.93 -4.32 8.10
CA ASP A 45 1.99 -5.54 8.91
C ASP A 45 1.30 -6.72 8.20
N ILE A 46 0.23 -6.48 7.44
CA ILE A 46 -0.39 -7.50 6.60
C ILE A 46 0.60 -7.98 5.53
N ILE A 47 1.29 -7.04 4.86
CA ILE A 47 2.29 -7.35 3.82
C ILE A 47 3.47 -8.13 4.43
N HIS A 48 4.05 -7.67 5.53
CA HIS A 48 5.13 -8.38 6.23
C HIS A 48 4.70 -9.75 6.74
N GLY A 49 3.46 -9.86 7.23
CA GLY A 49 2.91 -11.15 7.69
C GLY A 49 2.72 -12.15 6.55
N ALA A 50 2.42 -11.70 5.34
CA ALA A 50 2.38 -12.53 4.15
C ALA A 50 3.80 -12.92 3.69
N GLN A 51 4.72 -11.97 3.60
CA GLN A 51 6.12 -12.18 3.23
C GLN A 51 6.78 -13.22 4.15
N SER A 52 6.62 -13.10 5.47
CA SER A 52 7.19 -14.04 6.44
C SER A 52 6.68 -15.48 6.26
N LYS A 53 5.46 -15.63 5.74
CA LYS A 53 4.85 -16.92 5.41
C LYS A 53 5.15 -17.37 3.97
N LYS A 54 5.99 -16.63 3.24
CA LYS A 54 6.29 -16.85 1.81
C LYS A 54 5.03 -16.89 0.94
N ARG A 55 4.04 -16.07 1.29
CA ARG A 55 2.77 -15.92 0.57
C ARG A 55 2.75 -14.55 -0.10
N SER A 56 2.41 -14.51 -1.38
CA SER A 56 2.18 -13.25 -2.07
C SER A 56 0.72 -12.81 -1.92
N LEU A 57 0.49 -11.50 -2.03
CA LEU A 57 -0.82 -10.86 -1.98
C LEU A 57 -1.24 -10.40 -3.37
N PHE A 58 -2.55 -10.47 -3.64
CA PHE A 58 -3.16 -9.93 -4.84
C PHE A 58 -3.83 -8.58 -4.54
N ALA A 59 -3.41 -7.54 -5.24
CA ALA A 59 -4.00 -6.22 -5.11
C ALA A 59 -4.67 -5.78 -6.43
N VAL A 60 -5.81 -5.12 -6.31
CA VAL A 60 -6.51 -4.50 -7.44
C VAL A 60 -6.30 -2.99 -7.36
N LEU A 61 -5.84 -2.38 -8.46
CA LEU A 61 -5.77 -0.93 -8.59
C LEU A 61 -7.08 -0.40 -9.21
N LEU A 62 -7.69 0.53 -8.51
CA LEU A 62 -8.92 1.21 -8.91
C LEU A 62 -8.61 2.66 -9.27
N ASP A 63 -9.06 3.08 -10.45
CA ASP A 63 -8.99 4.48 -10.86
C ASP A 63 -10.22 5.23 -10.29
N PRO A 64 -10.02 6.25 -9.44
CA PRO A 64 -11.11 7.01 -8.84
C PRO A 64 -11.82 7.96 -9.81
N ASP A 65 -11.32 8.13 -11.05
CA ASP A 65 -12.01 8.90 -12.10
C ASP A 65 -13.24 8.17 -12.67
N ALA A 66 -13.37 6.86 -12.40
CA ALA A 66 -14.54 6.09 -12.78
C ALA A 66 -15.75 6.43 -11.88
N SER A 67 -16.93 6.54 -12.48
CA SER A 67 -18.17 6.78 -11.74
C SER A 67 -18.48 5.64 -10.77
N VAL A 68 -18.92 5.98 -9.56
CA VAL A 68 -19.39 5.03 -8.56
C VAL A 68 -20.84 4.66 -8.85
N ASP A 69 -21.04 3.74 -9.78
CA ASP A 69 -22.36 3.20 -10.13
C ASP A 69 -22.58 1.80 -9.53
N GLN A 70 -23.78 1.23 -9.73
CA GLN A 70 -24.11 -0.11 -9.23
C GLN A 70 -23.15 -1.17 -9.78
N SER A 71 -22.70 -1.02 -11.02
CA SER A 71 -21.74 -1.94 -11.65
C SER A 71 -20.37 -1.91 -10.95
N PHE A 72 -19.91 -0.73 -10.54
CA PHE A 72 -18.70 -0.59 -9.71
C PHE A 72 -18.85 -1.31 -8.38
N ILE A 73 -19.96 -1.09 -7.68
CA ILE A 73 -20.29 -1.73 -6.39
C ILE A 73 -20.28 -3.26 -6.51
N ASP A 74 -20.91 -3.80 -7.55
CA ASP A 74 -21.01 -5.25 -7.77
C ASP A 74 -19.61 -5.85 -8.06
N ARG A 75 -18.80 -5.17 -8.87
CA ARG A 75 -17.42 -5.59 -9.16
C ARG A 75 -16.53 -5.60 -7.91
N VAL A 76 -16.64 -4.61 -7.03
CA VAL A 76 -15.88 -4.57 -5.76
C VAL A 76 -16.27 -5.74 -4.85
N ARG A 77 -17.58 -6.04 -4.73
CA ARG A 77 -18.07 -7.20 -3.97
C ARG A 77 -17.57 -8.53 -4.55
N ASP A 78 -17.58 -8.65 -5.86
CA ASP A 78 -17.09 -9.86 -6.52
C ASP A 78 -15.58 -10.03 -6.32
N ALA A 79 -14.82 -8.94 -6.32
CA ALA A 79 -13.39 -8.96 -6.00
C ALA A 79 -13.11 -9.40 -4.56
N GLU A 80 -13.88 -8.91 -3.58
CA GLU A 80 -13.77 -9.36 -2.20
C GLU A 80 -14.09 -10.86 -2.08
N ARG A 81 -15.18 -11.33 -2.69
CA ARG A 81 -15.57 -12.75 -2.70
C ARG A 81 -14.52 -13.64 -3.35
N ALA A 82 -13.91 -13.16 -4.44
CA ALA A 82 -12.82 -13.86 -5.12
C ALA A 82 -11.53 -13.91 -4.27
N GLY A 83 -11.44 -13.08 -3.23
CA GLY A 83 -10.33 -13.10 -2.27
C GLY A 83 -9.19 -12.14 -2.62
N VAL A 84 -9.49 -10.95 -3.15
CA VAL A 84 -8.55 -9.83 -3.24
C VAL A 84 -8.04 -9.49 -1.84
N ASP A 85 -6.74 -9.27 -1.69
CA ASP A 85 -6.12 -8.98 -0.39
C ASP A 85 -6.03 -7.48 -0.09
N LEU A 86 -5.89 -6.63 -1.13
CA LEU A 86 -5.77 -5.17 -1.00
C LEU A 86 -6.45 -4.45 -2.17
N PHE A 87 -7.07 -3.31 -1.93
CA PHE A 87 -7.41 -2.35 -2.96
C PHE A 87 -6.42 -1.18 -2.95
N PHE A 88 -5.82 -0.88 -4.09
CA PHE A 88 -5.10 0.36 -4.30
C PHE A 88 -6.02 1.33 -5.02
N VAL A 89 -6.08 2.59 -4.57
CA VAL A 89 -6.92 3.61 -5.18
C VAL A 89 -6.06 4.81 -5.54
N GLY A 90 -6.08 5.22 -6.81
CA GLY A 90 -5.31 6.34 -7.31
C GLY A 90 -5.04 6.24 -8.80
N GLY A 91 -4.52 7.31 -9.35
CA GLY A 91 -4.17 7.40 -10.77
C GLY A 91 -3.05 8.41 -10.99
N SER A 92 -2.27 8.22 -12.06
CA SER A 92 -1.17 9.13 -12.43
C SER A 92 -1.65 10.54 -12.76
N LEU A 93 -2.88 10.67 -13.26
CA LEU A 93 -3.54 11.93 -13.56
C LEU A 93 -5.03 11.75 -13.25
N MET A 94 -5.57 12.55 -12.35
CA MET A 94 -7.01 12.58 -12.06
C MET A 94 -7.64 13.78 -12.78
N SER A 95 -8.73 13.54 -13.48
CA SER A 95 -9.53 14.58 -14.15
C SER A 95 -10.74 15.00 -13.32
N ASN A 96 -11.13 14.19 -12.32
CA ASN A 96 -12.28 14.43 -11.45
C ASN A 96 -11.90 14.25 -9.98
N ASP A 97 -12.69 14.84 -9.09
CA ASP A 97 -12.47 14.77 -7.62
C ASP A 97 -13.47 13.79 -6.98
N PHE A 98 -13.42 12.52 -7.40
CA PHE A 98 -14.27 11.45 -6.85
C PHE A 98 -13.55 10.56 -5.85
N LEU A 99 -12.37 10.96 -5.38
CA LEU A 99 -11.55 10.11 -4.50
C LEU A 99 -12.30 9.71 -3.22
N ASP A 100 -12.83 10.67 -2.48
CA ASP A 100 -13.55 10.40 -1.22
C ASP A 100 -14.82 9.57 -1.45
N GLU A 101 -15.58 9.87 -2.53
CA GLU A 101 -16.78 9.12 -2.89
C GLU A 101 -16.44 7.65 -3.20
N THR A 102 -15.39 7.42 -3.97
CA THR A 102 -14.90 6.06 -4.30
C THR A 102 -14.49 5.30 -3.04
N LEU A 103 -13.71 5.92 -2.16
CA LEU A 103 -13.25 5.30 -0.93
C LEU A 103 -14.41 4.95 0.01
N GLN A 104 -15.34 5.89 0.21
CA GLN A 104 -16.53 5.68 1.04
C GLN A 104 -17.40 4.54 0.48
N ALA A 105 -17.59 4.49 -0.85
CA ALA A 105 -18.35 3.44 -1.50
C ALA A 105 -17.72 2.05 -1.27
N ILE A 106 -16.40 1.93 -1.41
CA ILE A 106 -15.68 0.68 -1.16
C ILE A 106 -15.81 0.28 0.31
N LYS A 107 -15.53 1.19 1.24
CA LYS A 107 -15.57 0.94 2.70
C LYS A 107 -16.96 0.59 3.21
N ALA A 108 -18.03 1.07 2.56
CA ALA A 108 -19.40 0.74 2.92
C ALA A 108 -19.79 -0.72 2.63
N ILE A 109 -19.10 -1.38 1.72
CA ILE A 109 -19.50 -2.70 1.19
C ILE A 109 -18.45 -3.79 1.35
N CYS A 110 -17.22 -3.44 1.70
CA CYS A 110 -16.06 -4.32 1.67
C CYS A 110 -15.17 -4.11 2.89
N GLN A 111 -14.55 -5.19 3.39
CA GLN A 111 -13.61 -5.18 4.53
C GLN A 111 -12.13 -5.28 4.08
N VAL A 112 -11.88 -5.41 2.78
CA VAL A 112 -10.51 -5.44 2.24
C VAL A 112 -9.86 -4.07 2.47
N PRO A 113 -8.63 -4.01 2.99
CA PRO A 113 -7.94 -2.74 3.22
C PRO A 113 -7.75 -1.92 1.94
N VAL A 114 -7.95 -0.61 2.06
CA VAL A 114 -7.87 0.34 0.94
C VAL A 114 -6.65 1.24 1.12
N VAL A 115 -5.76 1.23 0.15
CA VAL A 115 -4.47 1.92 0.16
C VAL A 115 -4.44 2.99 -0.92
N LEU A 116 -4.13 4.22 -0.55
CA LEU A 116 -3.92 5.27 -1.53
C LEU A 116 -2.62 5.04 -2.31
N PHE A 117 -2.72 5.08 -3.64
CA PHE A 117 -1.61 5.06 -4.58
C PHE A 117 -1.57 6.39 -5.35
N PRO A 118 -1.09 7.48 -4.71
CA PRO A 118 -1.30 8.82 -5.21
C PRO A 118 -0.37 9.16 -6.38
N GLY A 119 -0.93 9.75 -7.44
CA GLY A 119 -0.16 10.38 -8.52
C GLY A 119 0.22 11.85 -8.20
N SER A 120 -0.39 12.45 -7.17
CA SER A 120 -0.10 13.82 -6.75
C SER A 120 -0.33 14.03 -5.26
N SER A 121 0.21 15.13 -4.71
CA SER A 121 0.00 15.56 -3.32
C SER A 121 -1.45 15.93 -2.98
N MET A 122 -2.33 16.00 -3.96
CA MET A 122 -3.77 16.27 -3.78
C MET A 122 -4.59 15.01 -3.45
N GLN A 123 -4.05 13.82 -3.73
CA GLN A 123 -4.74 12.54 -3.53
C GLN A 123 -4.52 12.02 -2.10
N ILE A 124 -5.07 12.73 -1.13
CA ILE A 124 -5.00 12.39 0.29
C ILE A 124 -6.41 12.41 0.87
N SER A 125 -6.82 11.30 1.49
CA SER A 125 -8.13 11.15 2.10
C SER A 125 -8.03 10.42 3.44
N PRO A 126 -8.78 10.84 4.48
CA PRO A 126 -8.87 10.14 5.76
C PRO A 126 -9.71 8.84 5.68
N GLU A 127 -10.41 8.61 4.57
CA GLU A 127 -11.26 7.43 4.37
C GLU A 127 -10.43 6.16 4.04
N ALA A 128 -9.16 6.32 3.66
CA ALA A 128 -8.28 5.20 3.37
C ALA A 128 -7.68 4.58 4.64
N ASP A 129 -7.21 3.33 4.55
CA ASP A 129 -6.50 2.66 5.64
C ASP A 129 -5.02 3.04 5.66
N ALA A 130 -4.41 3.20 4.47
CA ALA A 130 -2.99 3.56 4.33
C ALA A 130 -2.73 4.42 3.09
N LEU A 131 -1.55 5.04 3.08
CA LEU A 131 -1.01 5.80 1.95
C LEU A 131 0.38 5.28 1.58
N LEU A 132 0.60 4.95 0.32
CA LEU A 132 1.94 4.79 -0.23
C LEU A 132 2.59 6.18 -0.37
N PHE A 133 3.51 6.50 0.52
CA PHE A 133 4.24 7.78 0.50
C PHE A 133 5.41 7.66 -0.48
N LEU A 134 5.12 7.90 -1.77
CA LEU A 134 5.95 7.53 -2.91
C LEU A 134 7.14 8.45 -3.11
N SER A 135 8.36 7.94 -3.00
CA SER A 135 9.57 8.60 -3.53
C SER A 135 9.96 7.93 -4.85
N LEU A 136 9.99 8.70 -5.95
CA LEU A 136 10.37 8.18 -7.28
C LEU A 136 11.88 8.00 -7.38
N ILE A 137 12.39 6.96 -6.72
CA ILE A 137 13.83 6.69 -6.57
C ILE A 137 14.53 6.25 -7.87
N SER A 138 13.77 5.82 -8.88
CA SER A 138 14.33 5.57 -10.23
C SER A 138 14.64 6.85 -10.99
N GLY A 139 14.03 7.99 -10.60
CA GLY A 139 14.26 9.29 -11.19
C GLY A 139 15.41 10.06 -10.54
N ARG A 140 15.62 11.30 -11.03
CA ARG A 140 16.57 12.26 -10.47
C ARG A 140 15.90 13.63 -10.27
N ASN A 141 14.57 13.66 -10.32
CA ASN A 141 13.80 14.88 -10.06
C ASN A 141 13.61 15.04 -8.55
N ALA A 142 14.21 16.08 -7.98
CA ALA A 142 14.14 16.36 -6.54
C ALA A 142 12.70 16.59 -6.06
N ASP A 143 11.83 17.14 -6.90
CA ASP A 143 10.43 17.36 -6.57
C ASP A 143 9.70 16.03 -6.28
N LEU A 144 9.94 14.99 -7.07
CA LEU A 144 9.36 13.66 -6.89
C LEU A 144 10.12 12.79 -5.88
N LEU A 145 11.32 13.19 -5.47
CA LEU A 145 12.09 12.52 -4.42
C LEU A 145 11.73 13.02 -3.03
N ILE A 146 11.42 14.32 -2.87
CA ILE A 146 11.11 14.93 -1.57
C ILE A 146 10.17 16.14 -1.66
N GLY A 147 10.14 16.90 -2.75
CA GLY A 147 9.39 18.14 -2.85
C GLY A 147 7.90 17.96 -2.58
N GLN A 148 7.26 17.00 -3.26
CA GLN A 148 5.83 16.70 -3.07
C GLN A 148 5.54 16.17 -1.65
N HIS A 149 6.48 15.47 -1.01
CA HIS A 149 6.33 15.00 0.36
C HIS A 149 6.24 16.16 1.36
N VAL A 150 7.05 17.19 1.17
CA VAL A 150 7.02 18.39 2.03
C VAL A 150 5.67 19.09 1.93
N ILE A 151 5.09 19.17 0.72
CA ILE A 151 3.77 19.76 0.51
C ILE A 151 2.67 18.91 1.14
N ALA A 152 2.73 17.57 0.95
CA ALA A 152 1.73 16.62 1.40
C ALA A 152 1.73 16.38 2.93
N ALA A 153 2.90 16.42 3.57
CA ALA A 153 3.08 15.97 4.96
C ALA A 153 2.09 16.58 5.99
N PRO A 154 1.75 17.89 5.98
CA PRO A 154 0.76 18.44 6.90
C PRO A 154 -0.63 17.83 6.72
N TYR A 155 -1.03 17.55 5.48
CA TYR A 155 -2.33 16.98 5.14
C TYR A 155 -2.39 15.50 5.50
N VAL A 156 -1.34 14.75 5.20
CA VAL A 156 -1.19 13.33 5.58
C VAL A 156 -1.25 13.18 7.11
N LYS A 157 -0.54 14.04 7.86
CA LYS A 157 -0.61 14.05 9.32
C LYS A 157 -2.02 14.32 9.84
N LYS A 158 -2.77 15.22 9.18
CA LYS A 158 -4.15 15.54 9.57
C LYS A 158 -5.11 14.40 9.23
N ALA A 159 -4.91 13.69 8.12
CA ALA A 159 -5.71 12.54 7.71
C ALA A 159 -5.62 11.37 8.71
N ASN A 160 -4.51 11.27 9.45
CA ASN A 160 -4.28 10.25 10.50
C ASN A 160 -4.43 8.80 10.00
N ILE A 161 -3.99 8.55 8.79
CA ILE A 161 -3.92 7.22 8.16
C ILE A 161 -2.52 6.63 8.28
N GLU A 162 -2.37 5.33 8.05
CA GLU A 162 -1.06 4.70 7.99
C GLU A 162 -0.23 5.26 6.86
N VAL A 163 1.04 5.61 7.11
CA VAL A 163 1.98 6.11 6.10
C VAL A 163 3.02 5.05 5.82
N ILE A 164 3.09 4.59 4.56
CA ILE A 164 4.05 3.58 4.11
C ILE A 164 5.11 4.25 3.23
N PRO A 165 6.31 4.58 3.76
CA PRO A 165 7.41 5.13 2.97
C PRO A 165 7.80 4.15 1.87
N THR A 166 7.56 4.52 0.61
CA THR A 166 7.65 3.61 -0.53
C THR A 166 8.63 4.11 -1.58
N GLY A 167 9.59 3.26 -1.94
CA GLY A 167 10.49 3.50 -3.07
C GLY A 167 9.81 3.12 -4.38
N TYR A 168 9.33 4.11 -5.12
CA TYR A 168 8.68 3.89 -6.40
C TYR A 168 9.72 3.87 -7.53
N MET A 169 9.70 2.80 -8.32
CA MET A 169 10.66 2.53 -9.38
C MET A 169 9.94 2.31 -10.70
N LEU A 170 10.01 3.30 -11.58
CA LEU A 170 9.50 3.19 -12.93
C LEU A 170 10.43 2.32 -13.78
N VAL A 171 9.86 1.30 -14.42
CA VAL A 171 10.57 0.34 -15.28
C VAL A 171 10.01 0.46 -16.70
N ASP A 172 10.89 0.35 -17.69
CA ASP A 172 10.49 0.36 -19.10
C ASP A 172 9.60 -0.85 -19.42
N GLY A 173 8.35 -0.57 -19.77
CA GLY A 173 7.31 -1.52 -20.14
C GLY A 173 7.10 -1.65 -21.66
N GLY A 174 8.01 -1.15 -22.49
CA GLY A 174 7.95 -1.24 -23.96
C GLY A 174 7.28 -0.05 -24.65
N ALA A 175 6.37 0.66 -23.94
CA ALA A 175 5.70 1.84 -24.45
C ALA A 175 5.69 2.96 -23.41
N PRO A 176 5.69 4.25 -23.81
CA PRO A 176 5.47 5.36 -22.89
C PRO A 176 4.11 5.25 -22.21
N THR A 177 4.09 5.43 -20.88
CA THR A 177 2.87 5.42 -20.06
C THR A 177 2.58 6.81 -19.51
N THR A 178 1.37 7.01 -18.96
CA THR A 178 1.01 8.28 -18.30
C THR A 178 1.99 8.64 -17.19
N ALA A 179 2.46 7.65 -16.41
CA ALA A 179 3.43 7.87 -15.35
C ALA A 179 4.78 8.40 -15.88
N HIS A 180 5.25 7.92 -17.05
CA HIS A 180 6.44 8.46 -17.72
C HIS A 180 6.25 9.93 -18.11
N TYR A 181 5.11 10.23 -18.74
CA TYR A 181 4.82 11.57 -19.23
C TYR A 181 4.69 12.58 -18.09
N VAL A 182 3.92 12.26 -17.06
CA VAL A 182 3.66 13.15 -15.93
C VAL A 182 4.92 13.35 -15.08
N SER A 183 5.68 12.29 -14.81
CA SER A 183 6.91 12.37 -14.00
C SER A 183 8.10 12.96 -14.75
N GLN A 184 8.06 13.02 -16.07
CA GLN A 184 9.20 13.39 -16.93
C GLN A 184 10.47 12.62 -16.58
N THR A 185 10.30 11.37 -16.18
CA THR A 185 11.38 10.51 -15.70
C THR A 185 11.63 9.40 -16.70
N MET A 186 12.91 9.22 -17.08
CA MET A 186 13.30 8.05 -17.86
C MET A 186 13.18 6.82 -16.97
N PRO A 187 12.44 5.77 -17.40
CA PRO A 187 12.31 4.54 -16.63
C PRO A 187 13.62 3.75 -16.63
N ILE A 188 13.77 2.87 -15.64
CA ILE A 188 14.89 1.91 -15.64
C ILE A 188 14.76 1.00 -16.85
N PRO A 189 15.79 0.89 -17.70
CA PRO A 189 15.72 0.02 -18.87
C PRO A 189 15.46 -1.44 -18.48
N ARG A 190 14.50 -2.08 -19.16
CA ARG A 190 14.04 -3.45 -18.89
C ARG A 190 15.17 -4.49 -18.81
N ASN A 191 16.24 -4.30 -19.60
CA ASN A 191 17.39 -5.19 -19.68
C ASN A 191 18.53 -4.81 -18.74
N LYS A 192 18.28 -3.98 -17.72
CA LYS A 192 19.28 -3.53 -16.76
C LYS A 192 18.87 -3.84 -15.31
N PRO A 193 18.73 -5.13 -14.94
CA PRO A 193 18.29 -5.56 -13.59
C PRO A 193 19.22 -5.04 -12.50
N ASN A 194 20.53 -4.90 -12.77
CA ASN A 194 21.50 -4.37 -11.81
C ASN A 194 21.24 -2.91 -11.42
N ILE A 195 20.71 -2.09 -12.36
CA ILE A 195 20.35 -0.70 -12.04
C ILE A 195 19.17 -0.71 -11.06
N ALA A 196 18.17 -1.56 -11.29
CA ALA A 196 17.03 -1.69 -10.40
C ALA A 196 17.47 -2.19 -9.00
N ALA A 197 18.27 -3.24 -8.93
CA ALA A 197 18.79 -3.80 -7.68
C ALA A 197 19.57 -2.76 -6.86
N THR A 198 20.48 -2.01 -7.49
CA THR A 198 21.26 -0.97 -6.80
C THR A 198 20.38 0.21 -6.35
N THR A 199 19.37 0.58 -7.16
CA THR A 199 18.40 1.63 -6.79
C THR A 199 17.55 1.20 -5.60
N ALA A 200 17.07 -0.04 -5.60
CA ALA A 200 16.32 -0.64 -4.50
C ALA A 200 17.12 -0.66 -3.19
N LEU A 201 18.37 -1.10 -3.27
CA LEU A 201 19.30 -1.13 -2.14
C LEU A 201 19.53 0.27 -1.54
N ALA A 202 19.67 1.28 -2.39
CA ALA A 202 19.76 2.66 -1.93
C ALA A 202 18.47 3.10 -1.22
N GLY A 203 17.29 2.71 -1.73
CA GLY A 203 16.00 2.95 -1.09
C GLY A 203 15.91 2.32 0.31
N GLU A 204 16.33 1.07 0.47
CA GLU A 204 16.40 0.38 1.76
C GLU A 204 17.34 1.10 2.73
N MET A 205 18.53 1.48 2.28
CA MET A 205 19.50 2.23 3.10
C MET A 205 19.02 3.62 3.51
N LEU A 206 18.14 4.26 2.73
CA LEU A 206 17.48 5.51 3.08
C LEU A 206 16.31 5.33 4.06
N GLY A 207 15.96 4.11 4.43
CA GLY A 207 14.90 3.81 5.40
C GLY A 207 13.50 3.71 4.78
N LEU A 208 13.38 3.52 3.47
CA LEU A 208 12.11 3.16 2.86
C LEU A 208 11.65 1.78 3.37
N ARG A 209 10.35 1.56 3.44
CA ARG A 209 9.76 0.36 4.05
C ARG A 209 9.11 -0.59 3.05
N LEU A 210 8.90 -0.14 1.83
CA LEU A 210 8.28 -0.86 0.74
C LEU A 210 8.95 -0.45 -0.58
N LEU A 211 9.04 -1.36 -1.54
CA LEU A 211 9.45 -1.05 -2.91
C LEU A 211 8.30 -1.34 -3.87
N TYR A 212 8.09 -0.46 -4.84
CA TYR A 212 7.13 -0.65 -5.91
C TYR A 212 7.86 -0.60 -7.26
N LEU A 213 7.90 -1.73 -7.97
CA LEU A 213 8.38 -1.82 -9.34
C LEU A 213 7.17 -1.72 -10.28
N ASP A 214 7.12 -0.68 -11.10
CA ASP A 214 5.97 -0.40 -11.96
C ASP A 214 6.40 -0.25 -13.43
N ALA A 215 5.83 -1.08 -14.28
CA ALA A 215 5.97 -0.90 -15.72
C ALA A 215 5.00 0.17 -16.27
N GLY A 216 4.06 0.64 -15.43
CA GLY A 216 3.04 1.63 -15.75
C GLY A 216 1.74 1.04 -16.30
N SER A 217 0.66 1.79 -16.16
CA SER A 217 -0.64 1.41 -16.70
C SER A 217 -0.58 1.34 -18.23
N GLY A 218 -1.11 0.26 -18.83
CA GLY A 218 -1.08 0.04 -20.27
C GLY A 218 0.28 -0.36 -20.84
N ALA A 219 1.24 -0.75 -19.99
CA ALA A 219 2.54 -1.25 -20.44
C ALA A 219 2.38 -2.49 -21.35
N GLU A 220 3.19 -2.56 -22.39
CA GLU A 220 3.20 -3.68 -23.33
C GLU A 220 3.80 -4.94 -22.67
N PHE A 221 4.77 -4.75 -21.79
CA PHE A 221 5.43 -5.83 -21.05
C PHE A 221 5.42 -5.55 -19.54
N PRO A 222 5.14 -6.55 -18.69
CA PRO A 222 5.30 -6.42 -17.25
C PRO A 222 6.79 -6.33 -16.88
N VAL A 223 7.09 -5.95 -15.63
CA VAL A 223 8.45 -6.01 -15.09
C VAL A 223 9.01 -7.42 -15.25
N SER A 224 10.25 -7.55 -15.77
CA SER A 224 10.81 -8.86 -16.04
C SER A 224 11.12 -9.64 -14.76
N SER A 225 10.90 -10.96 -14.78
CA SER A 225 11.24 -11.85 -13.65
C SER A 225 12.71 -11.76 -13.25
N GLU A 226 13.61 -11.51 -14.21
CA GLU A 226 15.03 -11.31 -13.96
C GLU A 226 15.27 -10.05 -13.11
N MET A 227 14.57 -8.95 -13.41
CA MET A 227 14.67 -7.71 -12.65
C MET A 227 14.08 -7.86 -11.24
N ILE A 228 12.91 -8.48 -11.12
CA ILE A 228 12.28 -8.74 -9.81
C ILE A 228 13.22 -9.57 -8.94
N ARG A 229 13.80 -10.64 -9.49
CA ARG A 229 14.75 -11.50 -8.76
C ARG A 229 16.00 -10.73 -8.35
N ALA A 230 16.59 -9.93 -9.24
CA ALA A 230 17.76 -9.12 -8.91
C ALA A 230 17.50 -8.11 -7.79
N VAL A 231 16.29 -7.52 -7.74
CA VAL A 231 15.87 -6.64 -6.64
C VAL A 231 15.67 -7.47 -5.37
N ARG A 232 14.98 -8.61 -5.44
CA ARG A 232 14.75 -9.50 -4.28
C ARG A 232 16.05 -9.97 -3.64
N ASP A 233 17.06 -10.28 -4.43
CA ASP A 233 18.38 -10.73 -3.94
C ASP A 233 19.16 -9.59 -3.26
N ALA A 234 18.84 -8.33 -3.59
CA ALA A 234 19.56 -7.16 -3.10
C ALA A 234 18.97 -6.59 -1.79
N VAL A 235 17.67 -6.81 -1.50
CA VAL A 235 16.97 -6.14 -0.39
C VAL A 235 16.08 -7.10 0.40
N SER A 236 15.77 -6.73 1.66
CA SER A 236 14.84 -7.45 2.52
C SER A 236 13.41 -6.88 2.50
N LEU A 237 13.23 -5.67 1.98
CA LEU A 237 11.94 -4.98 1.93
C LEU A 237 10.90 -5.76 1.13
N PRO A 238 9.61 -5.65 1.46
CA PRO A 238 8.55 -6.14 0.60
C PRO A 238 8.58 -5.47 -0.77
N ILE A 239 8.28 -6.26 -1.81
CA ILE A 239 8.29 -5.83 -3.21
C ILE A 239 6.88 -5.92 -3.77
N VAL A 240 6.33 -4.77 -4.16
CA VAL A 240 5.12 -4.64 -4.97
C VAL A 240 5.51 -4.61 -6.44
N VAL A 241 4.79 -5.32 -7.29
CA VAL A 241 5.01 -5.34 -8.74
C VAL A 241 3.69 -5.04 -9.45
N GLY A 242 3.71 -4.05 -10.34
CA GLY A 242 2.56 -3.63 -11.14
C GLY A 242 2.91 -3.25 -12.57
N GLY A 243 1.86 -2.96 -13.34
CA GLY A 243 1.97 -2.58 -14.76
C GLY A 243 2.13 -3.77 -15.70
N GLY A 244 1.27 -3.84 -16.72
CA GLY A 244 1.30 -4.91 -17.75
C GLY A 244 0.94 -6.32 -17.27
N MET A 245 0.44 -6.49 -16.05
CA MET A 245 0.03 -7.78 -15.48
C MET A 245 -1.36 -8.18 -15.98
N THR A 246 -1.43 -8.92 -17.09
CA THR A 246 -2.71 -9.23 -17.76
C THR A 246 -3.03 -10.72 -17.85
N SER A 247 -2.09 -11.59 -17.53
CA SER A 247 -2.26 -13.04 -17.64
C SER A 247 -1.85 -13.78 -16.37
N PHE A 248 -2.43 -14.97 -16.19
CA PHE A 248 -2.02 -15.93 -15.16
C PHE A 248 -0.50 -16.15 -15.17
N TYR A 249 0.08 -16.29 -16.35
CA TYR A 249 1.50 -16.60 -16.51
C TYR A 249 2.42 -15.44 -16.08
N ASP A 250 2.06 -14.20 -16.40
CA ASP A 250 2.84 -13.03 -16.00
C ASP A 250 2.83 -12.86 -14.48
N ILE A 251 1.66 -13.02 -13.87
CA ILE A 251 1.47 -12.96 -12.41
C ILE A 251 2.28 -14.06 -11.73
N ARG A 252 2.14 -15.30 -12.20
CA ARG A 252 2.86 -16.45 -11.64
C ARG A 252 4.37 -16.26 -11.69
N LYS A 253 4.90 -15.77 -12.82
CA LYS A 253 6.31 -15.44 -12.95
C LYS A 253 6.79 -14.36 -12.00
N ALA A 254 5.98 -13.32 -11.76
CA ALA A 254 6.33 -12.26 -10.81
C ALA A 254 6.41 -12.81 -9.38
N VAL A 255 5.43 -13.63 -8.97
CA VAL A 255 5.42 -14.31 -7.67
C VAL A 255 6.66 -15.22 -7.50
N GLU A 256 6.95 -16.06 -8.48
CA GLU A 256 8.10 -16.98 -8.45
C GLU A 256 9.44 -16.23 -8.48
N ALA A 257 9.46 -15.00 -8.98
CA ALA A 257 10.63 -14.13 -8.96
C ALA A 257 10.81 -13.36 -7.63
N GLY A 258 9.82 -13.40 -6.72
CA GLY A 258 9.92 -12.82 -5.39
C GLY A 258 9.07 -11.56 -5.16
N ALA A 259 8.01 -11.33 -5.95
CA ALA A 259 7.02 -10.30 -5.65
C ALA A 259 6.19 -10.69 -4.42
N ASP A 260 6.10 -9.80 -3.43
CA ASP A 260 5.26 -9.99 -2.24
C ASP A 260 3.82 -9.53 -2.48
N VAL A 261 3.63 -8.52 -3.34
CA VAL A 261 2.31 -8.04 -3.77
C VAL A 261 2.31 -7.88 -5.29
N VAL A 262 1.31 -8.45 -5.95
CA VAL A 262 1.08 -8.24 -7.39
C VAL A 262 -0.15 -7.36 -7.58
N VAL A 263 0.01 -6.28 -8.36
CA VAL A 263 -1.04 -5.28 -8.62
C VAL A 263 -1.55 -5.41 -10.04
N VAL A 264 -2.88 -5.53 -10.19
CA VAL A 264 -3.55 -5.60 -11.49
C VAL A 264 -4.56 -4.45 -11.61
N GLY A 265 -4.34 -3.54 -12.57
CA GLY A 265 -5.18 -2.35 -12.75
C GLY A 265 -6.55 -2.66 -13.31
N ASN A 266 -6.65 -3.47 -14.37
CA ASN A 266 -7.91 -3.76 -15.08
C ASN A 266 -8.58 -5.04 -14.57
N ALA A 267 -8.28 -5.49 -13.33
CA ALA A 267 -8.79 -6.75 -12.82
C ALA A 267 -10.32 -6.78 -12.73
N LEU A 268 -10.95 -5.67 -12.34
CA LEU A 268 -12.41 -5.59 -12.23
C LEU A 268 -13.15 -5.55 -13.58
N GLU A 269 -12.45 -5.25 -14.67
CA GLU A 269 -13.05 -5.17 -16.00
C GLU A 269 -13.09 -6.52 -16.71
N CYS A 270 -12.31 -7.49 -16.24
CA CYS A 270 -12.15 -8.76 -16.95
C CYS A 270 -13.22 -9.83 -16.64
N GLY A 271 -14.14 -9.53 -15.71
CA GLY A 271 -15.18 -10.47 -15.25
C GLY A 271 -14.70 -11.44 -14.14
N ALA A 272 -15.64 -11.93 -13.34
CA ALA A 272 -15.36 -12.69 -12.12
C ALA A 272 -14.50 -13.94 -12.35
N ALA A 273 -14.79 -14.76 -13.37
CA ALA A 273 -14.04 -16.00 -13.65
C ALA A 273 -12.57 -15.73 -13.97
N LYS A 274 -12.27 -14.69 -14.76
CA LYS A 274 -10.89 -14.32 -15.06
C LYS A 274 -10.18 -13.72 -13.85
N LEU A 275 -10.89 -12.99 -12.99
CA LEU A 275 -10.35 -12.45 -11.74
C LEU A 275 -9.93 -13.60 -10.79
N GLU A 276 -10.76 -14.63 -10.64
CA GLU A 276 -10.43 -15.83 -9.85
C GLU A 276 -9.16 -16.52 -10.38
N ASP A 277 -9.02 -16.67 -11.70
CA ASP A 277 -7.81 -17.22 -12.32
C ASP A 277 -6.55 -16.39 -12.01
N LEU A 278 -6.65 -15.05 -12.04
CA LEU A 278 -5.52 -14.18 -11.71
C LEU A 278 -5.14 -14.27 -10.24
N ILE A 279 -6.13 -14.32 -9.34
CA ILE A 279 -5.90 -14.50 -7.90
C ILE A 279 -5.26 -15.87 -7.64
N HIS A 280 -5.73 -16.92 -8.33
CA HIS A 280 -5.15 -18.26 -8.24
C HIS A 280 -3.66 -18.28 -8.67
N ALA A 281 -3.28 -17.48 -9.66
CA ALA A 281 -1.88 -17.32 -10.05
C ALA A 281 -0.99 -16.82 -8.90
N VAL A 282 -1.52 -15.96 -8.01
CA VAL A 282 -0.80 -15.47 -6.83
C VAL A 282 -0.82 -16.49 -5.69
N LYS A 283 -2.00 -17.04 -5.37
CA LYS A 283 -2.19 -17.84 -4.15
C LYS A 283 -1.79 -19.32 -4.32
N GLY A 284 -1.65 -19.80 -5.55
CA GLY A 284 -1.44 -21.22 -5.84
C GLY A 284 -2.71 -22.05 -5.64
N SER A 285 -2.64 -23.34 -5.96
CA SER A 285 -3.69 -24.28 -5.57
C SER A 285 -3.63 -24.47 -4.06
N VAL A 286 -4.75 -24.22 -3.38
CA VAL A 286 -4.94 -24.62 -1.98
C VAL A 286 -5.03 -26.12 -1.90
#